data_a876c86f63555cbf18331da232f169c9
#
_entry.id   a876c86f63555cbf18331da232f169c9
#
_cell.length_a   1.000
_cell.length_b   1.000
_cell.length_c   1.000
_cell.angle_alpha   90.00
_cell.angle_beta   90.00
_cell.angle_gamma   90.00
#
_symmetry.space_group_name_H-M   'P 1'
#
loop_
_entity.id
_entity.type
_entity.pdbx_description
1 polymer ?
#
loop_
_entity_poly.entity_id
_entity_poly.type
_entity_poly.pdbx_seq_one_letter_code
_entity_poly.pdbx_strand_id
1 'polypeptide(L)'
;MAFTLNHTQLGDIQGFKLDGQGVVQYLGIQYATLAHRFAAPELKANYGGTIDATNRGPTVVRPPLACDIEFGLIQKALDKPHDRPMSDLNGLTLDITAPELTVNDNNAKFPVLVFIHGGAFIIGDSGAPHYDMAAIVAYSQSIGKPIIGVSINYRLGVAGFLDSDEMRATGIPPNRGILDQKTAFQWVRRHIGGFAGDPTRITAIGQSAGGSSIMHLLDLGLPGEALFDRAICLSGNNLAVPSSTKQVTQDAYNAVLQCLAIDSALSSEDQLEALIAISPEDILSKVPLSIPLRPVVETDQMLSFGSLKTHLASLKHRPPLMIGSTDFDAVVFEILGLFADREKGSLAEGFTRSLMKSIPEEYHVRLESFISQYGISKDDSDDGTCVKILQLGTDIKYFATSEQYATFWPAQAWLYYFNESNPWEGPHKGRSAHCLDIAYLFLNYNGFMNDSQKKTATAFARDVISFTHGEAPWAEFHASKKTRVYGANGNGELHRATVGTPYEVGPSYEVQALWSRIGRDNLAQAWDAYSARS
;
A
#
# COMPACT_ATOMS: atom_id res chain seq x y z
N MET A 1 19.65 -24.20 -2.98
CA MET A 1 19.92 -25.48 -2.25
C MET A 1 19.05 -25.54 -1.02
N ALA A 2 18.27 -26.63 -0.82
CA ALA A 2 17.41 -26.79 0.36
C ALA A 2 18.24 -26.98 1.63
N PHE A 3 17.77 -26.50 2.77
CA PHE A 3 18.36 -26.69 4.09
C PHE A 3 17.29 -26.65 5.17
N THR A 4 17.60 -27.10 6.38
CA THR A 4 16.67 -27.09 7.52
C THR A 4 17.17 -26.14 8.60
N LEU A 5 16.29 -25.23 9.03
CA LEU A 5 16.46 -24.39 10.21
C LEU A 5 15.77 -25.07 11.40
N ASN A 6 16.49 -25.27 12.50
CA ASN A 6 15.89 -25.70 13.76
C ASN A 6 15.42 -24.47 14.56
N HIS A 7 14.13 -24.17 14.47
CA HIS A 7 13.52 -23.01 15.14
C HIS A 7 13.03 -23.40 16.53
N THR A 8 13.47 -22.70 17.55
CA THR A 8 13.22 -23.05 18.97
C THR A 8 11.75 -23.18 19.37
N GLN A 9 10.85 -22.47 18.70
CA GLN A 9 9.40 -22.48 18.99
C GLN A 9 8.57 -23.22 17.93
N LEU A 10 9.03 -23.28 16.69
CA LEU A 10 8.27 -23.81 15.55
C LEU A 10 8.74 -25.19 15.10
N GLY A 11 9.86 -25.67 15.62
CA GLY A 11 10.48 -26.92 15.18
C GLY A 11 11.31 -26.76 13.89
N ASP A 12 11.41 -27.81 13.12
CA ASP A 12 12.19 -27.81 11.88
C ASP A 12 11.45 -27.09 10.77
N ILE A 13 12.16 -26.18 10.08
CA ILE A 13 11.66 -25.41 8.94
C ILE A 13 12.59 -25.65 7.75
N GLN A 14 12.06 -26.18 6.68
CA GLN A 14 12.78 -26.33 5.43
C GLN A 14 12.72 -25.04 4.63
N GLY A 15 13.87 -24.46 4.32
CA GLY A 15 14.02 -23.28 3.46
C GLY A 15 14.99 -23.57 2.33
N PHE A 16 15.33 -22.56 1.54
CA PHE A 16 16.31 -22.71 0.47
C PHE A 16 17.23 -21.50 0.39
N LYS A 17 18.47 -21.77 -0.07
CA LYS A 17 19.47 -20.75 -0.37
C LYS A 17 19.33 -20.30 -1.82
N LEU A 18 19.38 -19.00 -2.05
CA LEU A 18 19.50 -18.43 -3.39
C LEU A 18 20.97 -18.38 -3.79
N ASP A 19 21.33 -19.22 -4.75
CA ASP A 19 22.71 -19.38 -5.18
C ASP A 19 23.30 -18.04 -5.68
N GLY A 20 24.47 -17.70 -5.15
CA GLY A 20 25.19 -16.47 -5.51
C GLY A 20 24.66 -15.16 -4.95
N GLN A 21 23.53 -15.17 -4.23
CA GLN A 21 22.93 -13.95 -3.66
C GLN A 21 23.24 -13.75 -2.16
N GLY A 22 23.72 -14.80 -1.48
CA GLY A 22 24.03 -14.73 -0.04
C GLY A 22 22.79 -14.57 0.85
N VAL A 23 21.62 -15.02 0.37
CA VAL A 23 20.36 -14.97 1.11
C VAL A 23 19.67 -16.33 1.16
N VAL A 24 18.86 -16.51 2.17
CA VAL A 24 17.98 -17.67 2.36
C VAL A 24 16.53 -17.21 2.40
N GLN A 25 15.64 -18.04 1.87
CA GLN A 25 14.21 -17.78 1.89
C GLN A 25 13.43 -18.91 2.53
N TYR A 26 12.39 -18.53 3.26
CA TYR A 26 11.37 -19.40 3.82
C TYR A 26 10.02 -18.85 3.33
N LEU A 27 9.36 -19.60 2.46
CA LEU A 27 8.18 -19.14 1.73
C LEU A 27 6.91 -19.81 2.23
N GLY A 28 5.81 -19.06 2.24
CA GLY A 28 4.48 -19.59 2.48
C GLY A 28 4.21 -20.08 3.91
N ILE A 29 4.90 -19.54 4.91
CA ILE A 29 4.64 -19.90 6.31
C ILE A 29 3.27 -19.32 6.71
N GLN A 30 2.32 -20.19 7.05
CA GLN A 30 0.99 -19.79 7.47
C GLN A 30 1.03 -19.18 8.88
N TYR A 31 0.66 -17.91 9.04
CA TYR A 31 0.71 -17.19 10.32
C TYR A 31 -0.61 -17.22 11.11
N ALA A 32 -1.72 -17.55 10.45
CA ALA A 32 -3.04 -17.59 11.07
C ALA A 32 -3.90 -18.73 10.52
N THR A 33 -4.90 -19.14 11.30
CA THR A 33 -5.97 -20.07 10.93
C THR A 33 -7.30 -19.34 10.91
N LEU A 34 -8.24 -19.84 10.11
CA LEU A 34 -9.59 -19.33 9.95
C LEU A 34 -10.60 -20.47 10.10
N ALA A 35 -11.65 -20.28 10.89
CA ALA A 35 -12.79 -21.23 10.95
C ALA A 35 -13.61 -21.22 9.66
N HIS A 36 -13.78 -20.06 9.04
CA HIS A 36 -14.39 -19.83 7.73
C HIS A 36 -13.89 -18.49 7.17
N ARG A 37 -14.17 -18.21 5.86
CA ARG A 37 -13.63 -17.02 5.15
C ARG A 37 -13.89 -15.66 5.81
N PHE A 38 -14.92 -15.53 6.65
CA PHE A 38 -15.26 -14.29 7.36
C PHE A 38 -14.89 -14.32 8.84
N ALA A 39 -14.35 -15.42 9.37
CA ALA A 39 -13.94 -15.51 10.76
C ALA A 39 -12.81 -14.54 11.11
N ALA A 40 -12.71 -14.16 12.38
CA ALA A 40 -11.52 -13.49 12.89
C ALA A 40 -10.29 -14.41 12.73
N PRO A 41 -9.10 -13.87 12.38
CA PRO A 41 -7.90 -14.69 12.28
C PRO A 41 -7.41 -15.09 13.68
N GLU A 42 -7.04 -16.36 13.81
CA GLU A 42 -6.39 -16.89 15.02
C GLU A 42 -4.92 -17.14 14.75
N LEU A 43 -4.05 -16.64 15.64
CA LEU A 43 -2.60 -16.81 15.52
C LEU A 43 -2.23 -18.30 15.49
N LYS A 44 -1.57 -18.74 14.42
CA LYS A 44 -1.12 -20.12 14.29
C LYS A 44 0.11 -20.36 15.16
N ALA A 45 -0.04 -21.19 16.18
CA ALA A 45 1.01 -21.52 17.15
C ALA A 45 1.58 -22.94 16.98
N ASN A 46 0.85 -23.84 16.29
CA ASN A 46 1.23 -25.24 16.15
C ASN A 46 1.18 -25.67 14.67
N TYR A 47 2.24 -26.28 14.18
CA TYR A 47 2.39 -26.75 12.79
C TYR A 47 2.40 -28.26 12.65
N GLY A 48 2.42 -29.01 13.76
CA GLY A 48 2.26 -30.48 13.73
C GLY A 48 3.43 -31.26 13.12
N GLY A 49 4.60 -30.64 12.93
CA GLY A 49 5.77 -31.30 12.33
C GLY A 49 6.71 -30.32 11.63
N THR A 50 7.52 -30.81 10.70
CA THR A 50 8.41 -29.98 9.89
C THR A 50 7.60 -29.07 8.97
N ILE A 51 7.93 -27.77 8.97
CA ILE A 51 7.33 -26.78 8.07
C ILE A 51 8.11 -26.81 6.75
N ASP A 52 7.45 -27.20 5.66
CA ASP A 52 8.02 -27.02 4.31
C ASP A 52 7.78 -25.57 3.84
N ALA A 53 8.82 -24.78 3.92
CA ALA A 53 8.85 -23.39 3.46
C ALA A 53 9.78 -23.23 2.23
N THR A 54 9.92 -24.26 1.41
CA THR A 54 10.69 -24.23 0.16
C THR A 54 9.88 -23.66 -1.00
N ASN A 55 8.55 -23.60 -0.86
CA ASN A 55 7.64 -23.08 -1.87
C ASN A 55 6.54 -22.23 -1.22
N ARG A 56 6.06 -21.22 -1.95
CA ARG A 56 4.87 -20.47 -1.54
C ARG A 56 3.65 -21.38 -1.59
N GLY A 57 2.93 -21.44 -0.47
CA GLY A 57 1.66 -22.13 -0.35
C GLY A 57 0.51 -21.43 -1.11
N PRO A 58 -0.74 -21.78 -0.79
CA PRO A 58 -1.91 -21.09 -1.36
C PRO A 58 -1.86 -19.59 -1.12
N THR A 59 -2.43 -18.82 -2.05
CA THR A 59 -2.69 -17.39 -1.87
C THR A 59 -4.12 -17.16 -1.39
N VAL A 60 -4.40 -15.97 -0.87
CA VAL A 60 -5.78 -15.52 -0.61
C VAL A 60 -6.59 -15.45 -1.90
N VAL A 61 -7.92 -15.48 -1.77
CA VAL A 61 -8.83 -15.29 -2.92
C VAL A 61 -8.64 -13.88 -3.47
N ARG A 62 -8.23 -13.78 -4.72
CA ARG A 62 -7.94 -12.53 -5.42
C ARG A 62 -8.10 -12.67 -6.94
N PRO A 63 -8.36 -11.58 -7.67
CA PRO A 63 -8.34 -11.62 -9.13
C PRO A 63 -6.96 -12.04 -9.66
N PRO A 64 -6.89 -12.90 -10.67
CA PRO A 64 -5.61 -13.40 -11.21
C PRO A 64 -4.77 -12.32 -11.90
N LEU A 65 -5.39 -11.21 -12.33
CA LEU A 65 -4.75 -10.12 -13.08
C LEU A 65 -3.97 -9.12 -12.20
N ALA A 66 -3.92 -9.30 -10.86
CA ALA A 66 -3.30 -8.33 -9.95
C ALA A 66 -1.87 -7.94 -10.34
N CYS A 67 -1.04 -8.94 -10.65
CA CYS A 67 0.36 -8.71 -11.04
C CYS A 67 0.47 -7.99 -12.39
N ASP A 68 -0.44 -8.26 -13.34
CA ASP A 68 -0.45 -7.59 -14.66
C ASP A 68 -0.83 -6.12 -14.56
N ILE A 69 -1.75 -5.78 -13.66
CA ILE A 69 -2.14 -4.40 -13.38
C ILE A 69 -0.93 -3.62 -12.86
N GLU A 70 -0.21 -4.16 -11.89
CA GLU A 70 0.98 -3.51 -11.32
C GLU A 70 2.13 -3.42 -12.34
N PHE A 71 2.34 -4.45 -13.16
CA PHE A 71 3.29 -4.40 -14.27
C PHE A 71 2.89 -3.36 -15.34
N GLY A 72 1.60 -3.14 -15.56
CA GLY A 72 1.09 -2.08 -16.42
C GLY A 72 1.45 -0.68 -15.89
N LEU A 73 1.38 -0.47 -14.59
CA LEU A 73 1.82 0.78 -13.93
C LEU A 73 3.34 0.96 -14.02
N ILE A 74 4.10 -0.08 -13.73
CA ILE A 74 5.57 -0.09 -13.83
C ILE A 74 6.03 -0.02 -15.29
N GLN A 75 5.23 -0.55 -16.23
CA GLN A 75 5.51 -0.71 -17.66
C GLN A 75 6.66 -1.68 -17.99
N LYS A 76 6.94 -2.57 -17.05
CA LYS A 76 7.93 -3.63 -17.22
C LYS A 76 7.48 -4.87 -16.45
N ALA A 77 7.24 -5.95 -17.16
CA ALA A 77 6.96 -7.23 -16.54
C ALA A 77 8.25 -7.94 -16.11
N LEU A 78 8.17 -8.64 -15.01
CA LEU A 78 9.12 -9.68 -14.58
C LEU A 78 8.49 -11.06 -14.82
N ASP A 79 9.31 -12.10 -14.80
CA ASP A 79 8.85 -13.48 -14.90
C ASP A 79 7.92 -13.78 -13.72
N LYS A 80 6.67 -14.15 -14.02
CA LYS A 80 5.70 -14.51 -13.00
C LYS A 80 6.02 -15.89 -12.42
N PRO A 81 5.86 -16.06 -11.11
CA PRO A 81 5.89 -17.41 -10.54
C PRO A 81 4.73 -18.23 -11.10
N HIS A 82 4.83 -19.57 -11.02
CA HIS A 82 3.74 -20.46 -11.39
C HIS A 82 2.47 -20.11 -10.63
N ASP A 83 1.32 -20.30 -11.29
CA ASP A 83 0.02 -20.11 -10.65
C ASP A 83 -0.08 -20.94 -9.39
N ARG A 84 -0.52 -20.30 -8.32
CA ARG A 84 -0.74 -20.92 -7.02
C ARG A 84 -2.24 -21.10 -6.78
N PRO A 85 -2.66 -22.20 -6.13
CA PRO A 85 -4.06 -22.34 -5.76
C PRO A 85 -4.47 -21.21 -4.80
N MET A 86 -5.68 -20.73 -4.95
CA MET A 86 -6.31 -19.82 -3.98
C MET A 86 -6.97 -20.62 -2.86
N SER A 87 -6.98 -20.09 -1.65
CA SER A 87 -7.64 -20.72 -0.52
C SER A 87 -8.23 -19.66 0.41
N ASP A 88 -9.52 -19.84 0.73
CA ASP A 88 -10.20 -19.03 1.75
C ASP A 88 -9.58 -19.18 3.15
N LEU A 89 -9.02 -20.34 3.46
CA LEU A 89 -8.61 -20.69 4.82
C LEU A 89 -7.09 -20.71 5.01
N ASN A 90 -6.33 -21.01 3.95
CA ASN A 90 -4.90 -21.27 4.04
C ASN A 90 -4.02 -20.20 3.37
N GLY A 91 -4.62 -19.13 2.83
CA GLY A 91 -3.90 -18.06 2.14
C GLY A 91 -3.23 -17.02 3.08
N LEU A 92 -3.46 -17.09 4.39
CA LEU A 92 -2.84 -16.18 5.36
C LEU A 92 -1.40 -16.62 5.65
N THR A 93 -0.51 -16.31 4.72
CA THR A 93 0.89 -16.73 4.70
C THR A 93 1.83 -15.53 4.67
N LEU A 94 3.07 -15.77 5.09
CA LEU A 94 4.17 -14.82 4.97
C LEU A 94 5.41 -15.51 4.38
N ASP A 95 6.24 -14.72 3.72
CA ASP A 95 7.55 -15.10 3.23
C ASP A 95 8.63 -14.39 4.06
N ILE A 96 9.71 -15.10 4.42
CA ILE A 96 10.87 -14.53 5.14
C ILE A 96 12.09 -14.65 4.25
N THR A 97 12.80 -13.56 4.07
CA THR A 97 14.11 -13.51 3.41
C THR A 97 15.15 -13.03 4.42
N ALA A 98 16.18 -13.83 4.63
CA ALA A 98 17.22 -13.55 5.61
C ALA A 98 18.63 -13.62 4.99
N PRO A 99 19.60 -12.88 5.55
CA PRO A 99 21.00 -13.06 5.20
C PRO A 99 21.46 -14.52 5.41
N GLU A 100 22.24 -15.07 4.49
CA GLU A 100 22.78 -16.45 4.66
C GLU A 100 23.63 -16.60 5.92
N LEU A 101 24.23 -15.52 6.40
CA LEU A 101 24.99 -15.47 7.66
C LEU A 101 24.17 -15.96 8.86
N THR A 102 22.84 -15.81 8.83
CA THR A 102 21.93 -16.19 9.93
C THR A 102 21.88 -17.69 10.15
N VAL A 103 22.20 -18.48 9.14
CA VAL A 103 22.16 -19.96 9.23
C VAL A 103 23.20 -20.49 10.22
N ASN A 104 24.27 -19.72 10.46
CA ASN A 104 25.42 -20.14 11.28
C ASN A 104 25.61 -19.32 12.56
N ASP A 105 24.80 -18.28 12.79
CA ASP A 105 24.90 -17.40 13.96
C ASP A 105 23.57 -17.25 14.69
N ASN A 106 23.35 -18.13 15.66
CA ASN A 106 22.14 -18.12 16.52
C ASN A 106 22.02 -16.87 17.42
N ASN A 107 23.04 -16.02 17.50
CA ASN A 107 23.05 -14.80 18.32
C ASN A 107 22.82 -13.55 17.49
N ALA A 108 22.82 -13.62 16.16
CA ALA A 108 22.53 -12.49 15.32
C ALA A 108 21.11 -11.95 15.55
N LYS A 109 20.97 -10.64 15.61
CA LYS A 109 19.68 -9.94 15.77
C LYS A 109 19.62 -8.78 14.80
N PHE A 110 19.04 -9.01 13.63
CA PHE A 110 18.91 -8.01 12.58
C PHE A 110 17.55 -7.29 12.63
N PRO A 111 17.48 -5.99 12.31
CA PRO A 111 16.21 -5.30 12.14
C PRO A 111 15.35 -6.00 11.09
N VAL A 112 14.04 -5.91 11.27
CA VAL A 112 13.06 -6.60 10.43
C VAL A 112 12.26 -5.57 9.63
N LEU A 113 12.16 -5.75 8.32
CA LEU A 113 11.34 -4.96 7.42
C LEU A 113 10.14 -5.82 6.99
N VAL A 114 8.92 -5.45 7.41
CA VAL A 114 7.68 -6.19 7.11
C VAL A 114 6.89 -5.42 6.06
N PHE A 115 6.74 -5.99 4.87
CA PHE A 115 6.06 -5.39 3.73
C PHE A 115 4.60 -5.80 3.66
N ILE A 116 3.72 -4.80 3.48
CA ILE A 116 2.29 -4.92 3.21
C ILE A 116 2.05 -4.45 1.78
N HIS A 117 1.62 -5.35 0.90
CA HIS A 117 1.36 -5.02 -0.50
C HIS A 117 0.15 -4.08 -0.67
N GLY A 118 0.12 -3.37 -1.79
CA GLY A 118 -0.98 -2.53 -2.23
C GLY A 118 -2.10 -3.29 -2.92
N GLY A 119 -2.79 -2.61 -3.85
CA GLY A 119 -3.85 -3.17 -4.68
C GLY A 119 -5.26 -2.81 -4.22
N ALA A 120 -5.45 -1.61 -3.68
CA ALA A 120 -6.75 -1.03 -3.31
C ALA A 120 -7.61 -1.93 -2.40
N PHE A 121 -7.01 -2.82 -1.60
CA PHE A 121 -7.65 -3.84 -0.77
C PHE A 121 -8.42 -4.92 -1.54
N ILE A 122 -8.33 -4.96 -2.86
CA ILE A 122 -9.08 -5.84 -3.75
C ILE A 122 -8.15 -6.82 -4.47
N ILE A 123 -6.95 -6.37 -4.85
CA ILE A 123 -5.93 -7.16 -5.56
C ILE A 123 -4.63 -7.18 -4.76
N GLY A 124 -3.64 -7.92 -5.25
CA GLY A 124 -2.30 -7.97 -4.65
C GLY A 124 -1.91 -9.36 -4.16
N ASP A 125 -0.62 -9.55 -3.97
CA ASP A 125 -0.03 -10.82 -3.51
C ASP A 125 1.40 -10.56 -3.03
N SER A 126 1.73 -10.97 -1.81
CA SER A 126 3.10 -10.88 -1.26
C SER A 126 4.14 -11.63 -2.10
N GLY A 127 3.69 -12.63 -2.89
CA GLY A 127 4.55 -13.42 -3.77
C GLY A 127 4.75 -12.84 -5.17
N ALA A 128 4.28 -11.64 -5.46
CA ALA A 128 4.54 -10.98 -6.74
C ALA A 128 6.05 -10.68 -6.90
N PRO A 129 6.65 -10.92 -8.09
CA PRO A 129 8.10 -10.92 -8.25
C PRO A 129 8.74 -9.53 -8.05
N HIS A 130 8.00 -8.46 -8.27
CA HIS A 130 8.48 -7.11 -8.00
C HIS A 130 8.55 -6.77 -6.49
N TYR A 131 7.93 -7.60 -5.64
CA TYR A 131 7.97 -7.50 -4.17
C TYR A 131 8.98 -8.47 -3.54
N ASP A 132 9.71 -9.28 -4.32
CA ASP A 132 10.71 -10.21 -3.78
C ASP A 132 11.80 -9.43 -3.03
N MET A 133 12.04 -9.83 -1.79
CA MET A 133 12.99 -9.14 -0.91
C MET A 133 14.44 -9.64 -1.05
N ALA A 134 14.72 -10.60 -1.92
CA ALA A 134 16.06 -11.19 -2.03
C ALA A 134 17.12 -10.13 -2.36
N ALA A 135 16.86 -9.28 -3.36
CA ALA A 135 17.86 -8.32 -3.82
C ALA A 135 18.11 -7.19 -2.79
N ILE A 136 17.07 -6.67 -2.12
CA ILE A 136 17.27 -5.64 -1.07
C ILE A 136 17.95 -6.21 0.18
N VAL A 137 17.64 -7.45 0.58
CA VAL A 137 18.32 -8.13 1.70
C VAL A 137 19.78 -8.39 1.35
N ALA A 138 20.09 -8.90 0.14
CA ALA A 138 21.46 -9.06 -0.33
C ALA A 138 22.22 -7.71 -0.34
N TYR A 139 21.59 -6.66 -0.84
CA TYR A 139 22.17 -5.31 -0.83
C TYR A 139 22.45 -4.81 0.59
N SER A 140 21.54 -5.06 1.54
CA SER A 140 21.72 -4.65 2.94
C SER A 140 22.98 -5.25 3.57
N GLN A 141 23.30 -6.51 3.25
CA GLN A 141 24.55 -7.16 3.67
C GLN A 141 25.77 -6.49 3.03
N SER A 142 25.70 -6.20 1.73
CA SER A 142 26.83 -5.60 0.98
C SER A 142 27.26 -4.24 1.50
N ILE A 143 26.31 -3.51 2.12
CA ILE A 143 26.58 -2.19 2.75
C ILE A 143 26.84 -2.28 4.26
N GLY A 144 26.99 -3.49 4.82
CA GLY A 144 27.26 -3.71 6.25
C GLY A 144 26.05 -3.43 7.18
N LYS A 145 24.83 -3.40 6.64
CA LYS A 145 23.60 -3.14 7.39
C LYS A 145 22.55 -4.23 7.10
N PRO A 146 22.82 -5.50 7.47
CA PRO A 146 21.91 -6.59 7.17
C PRO A 146 20.53 -6.41 7.84
N ILE A 147 19.48 -6.76 7.11
CA ILE A 147 18.08 -6.77 7.57
C ILE A 147 17.43 -8.12 7.26
N ILE A 148 16.35 -8.44 7.96
CA ILE A 148 15.41 -9.50 7.61
C ILE A 148 14.24 -8.87 6.85
N GLY A 149 13.89 -9.41 5.69
CA GLY A 149 12.70 -9.03 4.93
C GLY A 149 11.55 -10.00 5.20
N VAL A 150 10.34 -9.48 5.42
CA VAL A 150 9.12 -10.28 5.55
C VAL A 150 8.05 -9.68 4.65
N SER A 151 7.39 -10.51 3.81
CA SER A 151 6.22 -10.08 3.01
C SER A 151 5.00 -10.85 3.47
N ILE A 152 3.87 -10.17 3.67
CA ILE A 152 2.65 -10.78 4.23
C ILE A 152 1.49 -10.73 3.24
N ASN A 153 0.70 -11.82 3.16
CA ASN A 153 -0.63 -11.84 2.56
C ASN A 153 -1.67 -11.48 3.60
N TYR A 154 -2.82 -10.97 3.16
CA TYR A 154 -4.00 -10.69 3.97
C TYR A 154 -5.26 -10.82 3.10
N ARG A 155 -6.43 -11.10 3.70
CA ARG A 155 -7.69 -11.22 2.94
C ARG A 155 -8.06 -9.92 2.24
N LEU A 156 -8.53 -10.06 1.01
CA LEU A 156 -8.88 -9.00 0.08
C LEU A 156 -10.39 -9.03 -0.25
N GLY A 157 -10.88 -7.94 -0.82
CA GLY A 157 -12.23 -7.86 -1.38
C GLY A 157 -13.32 -8.32 -0.41
N VAL A 158 -14.21 -9.19 -0.90
CA VAL A 158 -15.35 -9.71 -0.13
C VAL A 158 -14.93 -10.37 1.19
N ALA A 159 -13.91 -11.22 1.18
CA ALA A 159 -13.48 -11.92 2.40
C ALA A 159 -12.86 -10.97 3.43
N GLY A 160 -12.11 -9.97 2.97
CA GLY A 160 -11.37 -9.03 3.83
C GLY A 160 -12.17 -7.83 4.33
N PHE A 161 -13.08 -7.31 3.49
CA PHE A 161 -13.62 -5.96 3.70
C PHE A 161 -15.15 -5.82 3.48
N LEU A 162 -15.87 -6.88 3.09
CA LEU A 162 -17.33 -6.85 3.11
C LEU A 162 -17.81 -6.66 4.56
N ASP A 163 -18.71 -5.71 4.80
CA ASP A 163 -19.23 -5.41 6.12
C ASP A 163 -20.65 -4.88 6.04
N SER A 164 -21.47 -5.20 7.03
CA SER A 164 -22.85 -4.74 7.17
C SER A 164 -23.35 -4.90 8.60
N ASP A 165 -24.52 -4.32 8.91
CA ASP A 165 -25.14 -4.51 10.20
C ASP A 165 -25.54 -5.98 10.41
N GLU A 166 -25.96 -6.71 9.34
CA GLU A 166 -26.28 -8.14 9.38
C GLU A 166 -25.07 -8.98 9.72
N MET A 167 -23.91 -8.74 9.08
CA MET A 167 -22.68 -9.45 9.40
C MET A 167 -22.23 -9.20 10.85
N ARG A 168 -22.32 -7.96 11.30
CA ARG A 168 -21.99 -7.59 12.69
C ARG A 168 -22.92 -8.24 13.72
N ALA A 169 -24.23 -8.38 13.39
CA ALA A 169 -25.21 -9.05 14.25
C ALA A 169 -24.86 -10.53 14.48
N THR A 170 -24.20 -11.20 13.54
CA THR A 170 -23.70 -12.59 13.68
C THR A 170 -22.33 -12.67 14.34
N GLY A 171 -21.77 -11.54 14.83
CA GLY A 171 -20.45 -11.48 15.49
C GLY A 171 -19.25 -11.43 14.54
N ILE A 172 -19.47 -11.24 13.24
CA ILE A 172 -18.38 -11.08 12.27
C ILE A 172 -17.74 -9.70 12.44
N PRO A 173 -16.43 -9.61 12.69
CA PRO A 173 -15.77 -8.33 12.85
C PRO A 173 -15.58 -7.61 11.50
N PRO A 174 -15.65 -6.27 11.46
CA PRO A 174 -15.26 -5.50 10.28
C PRO A 174 -13.74 -5.56 10.05
N ASN A 175 -13.29 -5.07 8.90
CA ASN A 175 -11.86 -4.85 8.61
C ASN A 175 -11.00 -6.11 8.79
N ARG A 176 -11.50 -7.26 8.42
CA ARG A 176 -10.82 -8.56 8.62
C ARG A 176 -9.44 -8.62 7.98
N GLY A 177 -9.25 -7.97 6.80
CA GLY A 177 -7.92 -7.85 6.19
C GLY A 177 -6.92 -7.09 7.05
N ILE A 178 -7.37 -6.07 7.82
CA ILE A 178 -6.51 -5.36 8.79
C ILE A 178 -6.23 -6.24 10.02
N LEU A 179 -7.22 -7.03 10.45
CA LEU A 179 -7.03 -8.00 11.56
C LEU A 179 -6.04 -9.10 11.16
N ASP A 180 -6.04 -9.54 9.90
CA ASP A 180 -5.05 -10.49 9.36
C ASP A 180 -3.65 -9.91 9.45
N GLN A 181 -3.45 -8.67 8.99
CA GLN A 181 -2.17 -7.97 9.07
C GLN A 181 -1.71 -7.80 10.53
N LYS A 182 -2.62 -7.42 11.44
CA LYS A 182 -2.34 -7.40 12.89
C LYS A 182 -1.79 -8.74 13.36
N THR A 183 -2.46 -9.83 13.00
CA THR A 183 -2.07 -11.20 13.40
C THR A 183 -0.72 -11.58 12.79
N ALA A 184 -0.43 -11.17 11.56
CA ALA A 184 0.89 -11.36 10.95
C ALA A 184 2.00 -10.64 11.72
N PHE A 185 1.80 -9.37 12.12
CA PHE A 185 2.77 -8.65 12.96
C PHE A 185 2.96 -9.30 14.32
N GLN A 186 1.89 -9.81 14.95
CA GLN A 186 1.97 -10.56 16.21
C GLN A 186 2.79 -11.85 16.03
N TRP A 187 2.59 -12.55 14.89
CA TRP A 187 3.37 -13.73 14.54
C TRP A 187 4.86 -13.38 14.35
N VAL A 188 5.15 -12.32 13.59
CA VAL A 188 6.53 -11.84 13.37
C VAL A 188 7.18 -11.50 14.70
N ARG A 189 6.55 -10.69 15.54
CA ARG A 189 7.10 -10.31 16.85
C ARG A 189 7.40 -11.52 17.73
N ARG A 190 6.55 -12.55 17.66
CA ARG A 190 6.71 -13.77 18.47
C ARG A 190 7.80 -14.70 17.95
N HIS A 191 7.96 -14.84 16.64
CA HIS A 191 8.74 -15.94 16.04
C HIS A 191 9.98 -15.50 15.27
N ILE A 192 10.10 -14.23 14.87
CA ILE A 192 11.19 -13.77 14.00
C ILE A 192 12.59 -13.93 14.61
N GLY A 193 12.66 -14.03 15.94
CA GLY A 193 13.92 -14.29 16.66
C GLY A 193 14.59 -15.59 16.26
N GLY A 194 13.83 -16.62 15.88
CA GLY A 194 14.38 -17.90 15.39
C GLY A 194 14.94 -17.82 13.97
N PHE A 195 14.64 -16.75 13.23
CA PHE A 195 15.22 -16.44 11.92
C PHE A 195 16.31 -15.35 12.01
N ALA A 196 16.88 -15.15 13.20
CA ALA A 196 17.84 -14.09 13.52
C ALA A 196 17.32 -12.65 13.37
N GLY A 197 16.00 -12.45 13.36
CA GLY A 197 15.38 -11.12 13.42
C GLY A 197 15.29 -10.61 14.85
N ASP A 198 15.32 -9.29 15.02
CA ASP A 198 15.13 -8.63 16.31
C ASP A 198 13.64 -8.25 16.49
N PRO A 199 12.90 -8.91 17.38
CA PRO A 199 11.48 -8.62 17.59
C PRO A 199 11.23 -7.23 18.20
N THR A 200 12.26 -6.51 18.65
CA THR A 200 12.17 -5.14 19.18
C THR A 200 12.52 -4.08 18.15
N ARG A 201 12.87 -4.47 16.93
CA ARG A 201 13.23 -3.58 15.81
C ARG A 201 12.49 -3.95 14.53
N ILE A 202 11.15 -3.84 14.57
CA ILE A 202 10.28 -4.13 13.43
C ILE A 202 9.87 -2.82 12.76
N THR A 203 10.13 -2.71 11.46
CA THR A 203 9.66 -1.61 10.61
C THR A 203 8.55 -2.13 9.70
N ALA A 204 7.35 -1.54 9.80
CA ALA A 204 6.30 -1.77 8.82
C ALA A 204 6.56 -0.90 7.58
N ILE A 205 6.48 -1.48 6.40
CA ILE A 205 6.52 -0.76 5.12
C ILE A 205 5.34 -1.18 4.27
N GLY A 206 4.61 -0.22 3.70
CA GLY A 206 3.44 -0.52 2.89
C GLY A 206 3.30 0.43 1.71
N GLN A 207 2.86 -0.11 0.57
CA GLN A 207 2.65 0.65 -0.66
C GLN A 207 1.14 0.82 -0.91
N SER A 208 0.68 2.03 -1.30
CA SER A 208 -0.73 2.28 -1.64
C SER A 208 -1.68 1.87 -0.50
N ALA A 209 -2.61 0.94 -0.75
CA ALA A 209 -3.46 0.36 0.30
C ALA A 209 -2.66 -0.24 1.47
N GLY A 210 -1.43 -0.75 1.23
CA GLY A 210 -0.52 -1.19 2.30
C GLY A 210 -0.03 -0.06 3.19
N GLY A 211 0.22 1.13 2.63
CA GLY A 211 0.54 2.33 3.40
C GLY A 211 -0.67 2.82 4.23
N SER A 212 -1.87 2.82 3.64
CA SER A 212 -3.12 3.07 4.37
C SER A 212 -3.36 2.02 5.47
N SER A 213 -3.04 0.75 5.22
CA SER A 213 -3.11 -0.32 6.22
C SER A 213 -2.27 -0.04 7.46
N ILE A 214 -1.07 0.52 7.30
CA ILE A 214 -0.22 0.92 8.44
C ILE A 214 -0.94 1.93 9.32
N MET A 215 -1.60 2.92 8.74
CA MET A 215 -2.38 3.91 9.49
C MET A 215 -3.57 3.26 10.21
N HIS A 216 -4.29 2.32 9.57
CA HIS A 216 -5.35 1.55 10.22
C HIS A 216 -4.85 0.68 11.37
N LEU A 217 -3.67 0.06 11.25
CA LEU A 217 -3.05 -0.69 12.34
C LEU A 217 -2.71 0.19 13.55
N LEU A 218 -2.29 1.43 13.31
CA LEU A 218 -2.06 2.42 14.38
C LEU A 218 -3.37 2.88 15.03
N ASP A 219 -4.45 3.00 14.26
CA ASP A 219 -5.80 3.36 14.73
C ASP A 219 -6.41 2.29 15.63
N LEU A 220 -6.04 1.01 15.49
CA LEU A 220 -6.50 -0.06 16.36
C LEU A 220 -6.16 0.18 17.83
N GLY A 221 -5.14 0.99 18.10
CA GLY A 221 -4.81 1.48 19.43
C GLY A 221 -4.63 0.38 20.48
N LEU A 222 -3.96 -0.72 20.12
CA LEU A 222 -3.84 -1.92 20.96
C LEU A 222 -3.21 -1.60 22.30
N PRO A 223 -3.84 -2.01 23.41
CA PRO A 223 -3.23 -1.86 24.72
C PRO A 223 -2.08 -2.89 24.87
N GLY A 224 -0.90 -2.40 25.26
CA GLY A 224 0.19 -3.22 25.78
C GLY A 224 1.33 -3.53 24.84
N GLU A 225 1.15 -3.67 23.52
CA GLU A 225 2.25 -3.94 22.60
C GLU A 225 2.10 -3.20 21.26
N ALA A 226 3.12 -2.45 20.90
CA ALA A 226 3.26 -1.91 19.54
C ALA A 226 3.46 -3.06 18.53
N LEU A 227 2.74 -3.04 17.42
CA LEU A 227 2.91 -4.06 16.36
C LEU A 227 4.25 -3.91 15.64
N PHE A 228 4.72 -2.66 15.49
CA PHE A 228 5.99 -2.30 14.85
C PHE A 228 6.58 -1.05 15.52
N ASP A 229 7.87 -0.84 15.32
CA ASP A 229 8.65 0.20 15.99
C ASP A 229 8.93 1.40 15.07
N ARG A 230 8.73 1.25 13.76
CA ARG A 230 8.85 2.27 12.70
C ARG A 230 7.85 2.02 11.60
N ALA A 231 7.49 3.07 10.86
CA ALA A 231 6.53 3.01 9.76
C ALA A 231 7.09 3.68 8.50
N ILE A 232 6.88 3.06 7.35
CA ILE A 232 7.18 3.61 6.02
C ILE A 232 5.93 3.48 5.16
N CYS A 233 5.38 4.62 4.70
CA CYS A 233 4.20 4.66 3.84
C CYS A 233 4.59 5.17 2.45
N LEU A 234 4.49 4.30 1.45
CA LEU A 234 4.81 4.57 0.06
C LEU A 234 3.51 4.83 -0.70
N SER A 235 3.28 6.07 -1.14
CA SER A 235 2.09 6.47 -1.91
C SER A 235 0.77 5.99 -1.31
N GLY A 236 0.64 6.00 0.04
CA GLY A 236 -0.57 5.51 0.72
C GLY A 236 -0.70 6.00 2.15
N ASN A 237 -1.87 6.52 2.49
CA ASN A 237 -2.31 6.91 3.83
C ASN A 237 -3.85 7.03 3.83
N ASN A 238 -4.49 7.24 4.99
CA ASN A 238 -5.96 7.26 5.11
C ASN A 238 -6.64 8.49 4.48
N LEU A 239 -5.89 9.52 4.05
CA LEU A 239 -6.44 10.62 3.24
C LEU A 239 -6.32 10.33 1.74
N ALA A 240 -5.24 9.66 1.31
CA ALA A 240 -5.04 9.26 -0.08
C ALA A 240 -5.97 8.10 -0.49
N VAL A 241 -6.08 7.11 0.39
CA VAL A 241 -6.94 5.92 0.24
C VAL A 241 -7.97 5.94 1.39
N PRO A 242 -9.06 6.69 1.24
CA PRO A 242 -10.01 6.89 2.32
C PRO A 242 -10.79 5.62 2.64
N SER A 243 -11.13 5.43 3.90
CA SER A 243 -12.03 4.39 4.38
C SER A 243 -13.45 4.57 3.83
N SER A 244 -14.30 3.58 4.00
CA SER A 244 -15.74 3.68 3.75
C SER A 244 -16.49 4.12 5.00
N THR A 245 -17.65 4.77 4.81
CA THR A 245 -18.64 4.96 5.87
C THR A 245 -19.47 3.69 6.03
N LYS A 246 -20.18 3.54 7.15
CA LYS A 246 -21.12 2.42 7.37
C LYS A 246 -22.18 2.33 6.26
N GLN A 247 -22.70 3.46 5.79
CA GLN A 247 -23.68 3.47 4.69
C GLN A 247 -23.08 2.91 3.40
N VAL A 248 -21.87 3.31 3.02
CA VAL A 248 -21.19 2.81 1.81
C VAL A 248 -20.94 1.30 1.91
N THR A 249 -20.57 0.79 3.09
CA THR A 249 -20.37 -0.66 3.28
C THR A 249 -21.68 -1.42 3.27
N GLN A 250 -22.77 -0.87 3.82
CA GLN A 250 -24.10 -1.48 3.73
C GLN A 250 -24.60 -1.56 2.28
N ASP A 251 -24.43 -0.49 1.50
CA ASP A 251 -24.78 -0.48 0.09
C ASP A 251 -23.94 -1.50 -0.71
N ALA A 252 -22.64 -1.60 -0.40
CA ALA A 252 -21.76 -2.60 -0.99
C ALA A 252 -22.18 -4.04 -0.62
N TYR A 253 -22.59 -4.28 0.61
CA TYR A 253 -23.13 -5.57 1.05
C TYR A 253 -24.37 -5.96 0.26
N ASN A 254 -25.35 -5.07 0.15
CA ASN A 254 -26.57 -5.30 -0.61
C ASN A 254 -26.26 -5.59 -2.09
N ALA A 255 -25.32 -4.86 -2.69
CA ALA A 255 -24.87 -5.11 -4.06
C ALA A 255 -24.21 -6.49 -4.21
N VAL A 256 -23.38 -6.92 -3.24
CA VAL A 256 -22.75 -8.26 -3.24
C VAL A 256 -23.80 -9.36 -3.13
N LEU A 257 -24.80 -9.25 -2.23
CA LEU A 257 -25.90 -10.21 -2.14
C LEU A 257 -26.63 -10.34 -3.48
N GLN A 258 -26.94 -9.21 -4.11
CA GLN A 258 -27.60 -9.20 -5.43
C GLN A 258 -26.75 -9.89 -6.50
N CYS A 259 -25.44 -9.59 -6.59
CA CYS A 259 -24.53 -10.22 -7.54
C CYS A 259 -24.43 -11.74 -7.35
N LEU A 260 -24.53 -12.21 -6.11
CA LEU A 260 -24.44 -13.62 -5.74
C LEU A 260 -25.80 -14.33 -5.70
N ALA A 261 -26.89 -13.61 -6.04
CA ALA A 261 -28.27 -14.11 -5.99
C ALA A 261 -28.69 -14.66 -4.61
N ILE A 262 -28.22 -14.00 -3.53
CA ILE A 262 -28.62 -14.30 -2.15
C ILE A 262 -29.81 -13.41 -1.80
N ASP A 263 -30.89 -14.01 -1.29
CA ASP A 263 -32.11 -13.28 -0.91
C ASP A 263 -31.83 -12.39 0.33
N SER A 264 -32.00 -11.10 0.18
CA SER A 264 -31.84 -10.12 1.26
C SER A 264 -32.92 -10.19 2.34
N ALA A 265 -34.00 -10.94 2.12
CA ALA A 265 -35.05 -11.17 3.11
C ALA A 265 -34.73 -12.33 4.10
N LEU A 266 -33.64 -13.07 3.88
CA LEU A 266 -33.16 -14.10 4.80
C LEU A 266 -32.70 -13.48 6.14
N SER A 267 -32.65 -14.30 7.20
CA SER A 267 -32.03 -13.88 8.46
C SER A 267 -30.55 -13.56 8.28
N SER A 268 -29.95 -12.80 9.20
CA SER A 268 -28.50 -12.47 9.17
C SER A 268 -27.64 -13.74 9.16
N GLU A 269 -28.04 -14.75 9.94
CA GLU A 269 -27.37 -16.05 10.02
C GLU A 269 -27.47 -16.80 8.68
N ASP A 270 -28.65 -16.87 8.06
CA ASP A 270 -28.84 -17.55 6.78
C ASP A 270 -28.09 -16.85 5.64
N GLN A 271 -28.06 -15.50 5.64
CA GLN A 271 -27.26 -14.72 4.69
C GLN A 271 -25.76 -15.03 4.85
N LEU A 272 -25.26 -15.09 6.10
CA LEU A 272 -23.86 -15.43 6.38
C LEU A 272 -23.54 -16.85 5.93
N GLU A 273 -24.40 -17.84 6.22
CA GLU A 273 -24.22 -19.22 5.78
C GLU A 273 -24.19 -19.31 4.25
N ALA A 274 -25.09 -18.61 3.56
CA ALA A 274 -25.10 -18.55 2.11
C ALA A 274 -23.80 -17.95 1.56
N LEU A 275 -23.32 -16.83 2.14
CA LEU A 275 -22.04 -16.20 1.76
C LEU A 275 -20.84 -17.12 1.99
N ILE A 276 -20.82 -17.90 3.07
CA ILE A 276 -19.76 -18.89 3.35
C ILE A 276 -19.78 -20.01 2.33
N ALA A 277 -20.97 -20.44 1.87
CA ALA A 277 -21.13 -21.55 0.94
C ALA A 277 -20.76 -21.21 -0.52
N ILE A 278 -20.72 -19.92 -0.92
CA ILE A 278 -20.34 -19.50 -2.28
C ILE A 278 -18.88 -19.88 -2.57
N SER A 279 -18.62 -20.40 -3.76
CA SER A 279 -17.25 -20.72 -4.19
C SER A 279 -16.40 -19.46 -4.39
N PRO A 280 -15.06 -19.50 -4.17
CA PRO A 280 -14.17 -18.41 -4.51
C PRO A 280 -14.29 -17.95 -5.97
N GLU A 281 -14.47 -18.89 -6.90
CA GLU A 281 -14.62 -18.66 -8.34
C GLU A 281 -15.89 -17.85 -8.64
N ASP A 282 -17.00 -18.18 -7.96
CA ASP A 282 -18.25 -17.43 -8.08
C ASP A 282 -18.12 -16.00 -7.55
N ILE A 283 -17.45 -15.78 -6.43
CA ILE A 283 -17.18 -14.44 -5.91
C ILE A 283 -16.39 -13.64 -6.95
N LEU A 284 -15.29 -14.19 -7.47
CA LEU A 284 -14.41 -13.50 -8.41
C LEU A 284 -15.08 -13.22 -9.77
N SER A 285 -15.99 -14.09 -10.21
CA SER A 285 -16.66 -13.93 -11.52
C SER A 285 -17.91 -13.07 -11.47
N LYS A 286 -18.61 -13.02 -10.32
CA LYS A 286 -19.92 -12.35 -10.20
C LYS A 286 -19.86 -11.01 -9.51
N VAL A 287 -18.88 -10.78 -8.60
CA VAL A 287 -18.75 -9.52 -7.85
C VAL A 287 -17.82 -8.57 -8.58
N PRO A 288 -18.33 -7.45 -9.13
CA PRO A 288 -17.51 -6.46 -9.84
C PRO A 288 -16.47 -5.79 -8.93
N LEU A 289 -15.27 -5.52 -9.46
CA LEU A 289 -14.22 -4.79 -8.75
C LEU A 289 -14.58 -3.32 -8.43
N SER A 290 -15.65 -2.80 -9.04
CA SER A 290 -16.15 -1.45 -8.78
C SER A 290 -16.93 -1.32 -7.47
N ILE A 291 -17.34 -2.44 -6.84
CA ILE A 291 -17.93 -2.40 -5.50
C ILE A 291 -16.85 -1.98 -4.49
N PRO A 292 -17.09 -0.94 -3.66
CA PRO A 292 -16.07 -0.37 -2.77
C PRO A 292 -15.82 -1.26 -1.54
N LEU A 293 -15.00 -2.29 -1.68
CA LEU A 293 -14.59 -3.23 -0.63
C LEU A 293 -13.27 -2.78 -0.01
N ARG A 294 -13.34 -1.88 0.97
CA ARG A 294 -12.18 -1.26 1.66
C ARG A 294 -12.48 -1.05 3.14
N PRO A 295 -11.49 -0.71 3.98
CA PRO A 295 -11.71 -0.54 5.41
C PRO A 295 -12.85 0.43 5.73
N VAL A 296 -13.64 0.09 6.75
CA VAL A 296 -14.72 0.94 7.27
C VAL A 296 -14.27 1.65 8.54
N VAL A 297 -14.68 2.91 8.70
CA VAL A 297 -14.53 3.64 9.96
C VAL A 297 -15.69 3.37 10.89
N GLU A 298 -15.41 3.22 12.19
CA GLU A 298 -16.45 3.00 13.22
C GLU A 298 -17.19 4.28 13.60
N THR A 299 -16.64 5.44 13.25
CA THR A 299 -17.25 6.76 13.47
C THR A 299 -17.96 7.22 12.21
N ASP A 300 -18.97 8.08 12.35
CA ASP A 300 -19.66 8.69 11.20
C ASP A 300 -18.82 9.79 10.52
N GLN A 301 -17.64 10.10 11.06
CA GLN A 301 -16.78 11.15 10.52
C GLN A 301 -15.58 10.55 9.80
N MET A 302 -15.51 10.79 8.51
CA MET A 302 -14.34 10.49 7.69
C MET A 302 -13.16 11.36 8.10
N LEU A 303 -11.95 10.80 8.03
CA LEU A 303 -10.73 11.58 8.21
C LEU A 303 -10.63 12.64 7.11
N SER A 304 -10.28 13.87 7.51
CA SER A 304 -10.12 15.01 6.62
C SER A 304 -8.82 15.77 6.94
N PHE A 305 -8.41 16.68 6.06
CA PHE A 305 -7.26 17.55 6.33
C PHE A 305 -7.46 18.37 7.61
N GLY A 306 -8.70 18.86 7.85
CA GLY A 306 -9.05 19.65 9.03
C GLY A 306 -9.00 18.85 10.33
N SER A 307 -9.36 17.57 10.29
CA SER A 307 -9.36 16.69 11.47
C SER A 307 -8.03 15.96 11.69
N LEU A 308 -7.14 15.88 10.68
CA LEU A 308 -5.93 15.07 10.71
C LEU A 308 -5.04 15.34 11.92
N LYS A 309 -4.76 16.61 12.23
CA LYS A 309 -3.89 16.98 13.36
C LYS A 309 -4.40 16.41 14.69
N THR A 310 -5.71 16.56 14.94
CA THR A 310 -6.35 16.08 16.15
C THR A 310 -6.36 14.55 16.18
N HIS A 311 -6.66 13.92 15.05
CA HIS A 311 -6.64 12.48 14.91
C HIS A 311 -5.26 11.89 15.21
N LEU A 312 -4.20 12.40 14.59
CA LEU A 312 -2.82 11.93 14.81
C LEU A 312 -2.36 12.14 16.27
N ALA A 313 -2.80 13.24 16.90
CA ALA A 313 -2.52 13.48 18.32
C ALA A 313 -3.23 12.48 19.25
N SER A 314 -4.32 11.84 18.82
CA SER A 314 -5.06 10.85 19.59
C SER A 314 -4.48 9.43 19.52
N LEU A 315 -3.60 9.14 18.54
CA LEU A 315 -2.96 7.83 18.39
C LEU A 315 -2.22 7.42 19.67
N LYS A 316 -2.39 6.19 20.11
CA LYS A 316 -1.70 5.67 21.29
C LYS A 316 -0.25 5.29 21.02
N HIS A 317 0.03 4.82 19.82
CA HIS A 317 1.37 4.49 19.35
C HIS A 317 1.75 5.40 18.17
N ARG A 318 2.94 6.01 18.24
CA ARG A 318 3.40 7.03 17.29
C ARG A 318 4.86 6.76 16.92
N PRO A 319 5.11 5.73 16.12
CA PRO A 319 6.49 5.39 15.71
C PRO A 319 7.09 6.48 14.83
N PRO A 320 8.42 6.57 14.69
CA PRO A 320 9.05 7.31 13.62
C PRO A 320 8.44 6.95 12.26
N LEU A 321 8.13 7.96 11.43
CA LEU A 321 7.43 7.81 10.16
C LEU A 321 8.29 8.30 8.99
N MET A 322 8.46 7.46 7.96
CA MET A 322 8.86 7.88 6.63
C MET A 322 7.64 7.81 5.71
N ILE A 323 7.33 8.87 4.99
CA ILE A 323 6.15 8.94 4.13
C ILE A 323 6.47 9.71 2.86
N GLY A 324 5.85 9.34 1.75
CA GLY A 324 6.01 10.05 0.49
C GLY A 324 5.13 9.52 -0.61
N SER A 325 5.35 10.07 -1.81
CA SER A 325 4.56 9.80 -3.01
C SER A 325 5.43 9.83 -4.26
N THR A 326 4.88 9.32 -5.37
CA THR A 326 5.49 9.47 -6.70
C THR A 326 4.95 10.71 -7.40
N ASP A 327 5.60 11.13 -8.50
CA ASP A 327 5.22 12.31 -9.30
C ASP A 327 3.89 12.12 -10.07
N PHE A 328 3.43 10.89 -10.26
CA PHE A 328 2.24 10.59 -11.04
C PHE A 328 1.40 9.46 -10.44
N ASP A 329 1.12 9.54 -9.15
CA ASP A 329 0.40 8.50 -8.41
C ASP A 329 -1.06 8.32 -8.85
N ALA A 330 -1.77 9.40 -9.20
CA ALA A 330 -3.20 9.31 -9.53
C ALA A 330 -3.49 8.55 -10.84
N VAL A 331 -2.46 8.11 -11.57
CA VAL A 331 -2.63 7.18 -12.70
C VAL A 331 -3.36 5.89 -12.30
N VAL A 332 -3.31 5.49 -11.04
CA VAL A 332 -4.09 4.35 -10.53
C VAL A 332 -5.60 4.53 -10.74
N PHE A 333 -6.12 5.76 -10.73
CA PHE A 333 -7.54 6.02 -10.99
C PHE A 333 -7.93 5.78 -12.45
N GLU A 334 -7.02 5.96 -13.40
CA GLU A 334 -7.25 5.59 -14.81
C GLU A 334 -7.50 4.09 -14.93
N ILE A 335 -6.67 3.25 -14.27
CA ILE A 335 -6.84 1.80 -14.23
C ILE A 335 -8.15 1.40 -13.52
N LEU A 336 -8.55 2.14 -12.50
CA LEU A 336 -9.83 1.96 -11.83
C LEU A 336 -11.03 2.49 -12.65
N GLY A 337 -10.78 2.93 -13.90
CA GLY A 337 -11.82 3.32 -14.84
C GLY A 337 -12.30 4.76 -14.70
N LEU A 338 -11.50 5.68 -14.14
CA LEU A 338 -11.88 7.09 -13.96
C LEU A 338 -12.45 7.74 -15.23
N PHE A 339 -11.95 7.38 -16.40
CA PHE A 339 -12.34 7.96 -17.68
C PHE A 339 -13.20 7.04 -18.55
N ALA A 340 -13.49 5.79 -18.15
CA ALA A 340 -14.08 4.75 -19.01
C ALA A 340 -15.43 5.21 -19.52
N ASP A 341 -16.38 5.67 -19.00
CA ASP A 341 -17.71 5.99 -19.53
C ASP A 341 -17.96 7.51 -19.64
N ARG A 342 -16.90 8.31 -19.79
CA ARG A 342 -17.04 9.76 -19.94
C ARG A 342 -17.22 10.15 -21.41
N GLU A 343 -18.01 11.21 -21.64
CA GLU A 343 -18.30 11.70 -22.96
C GLU A 343 -17.03 12.21 -23.63
N LYS A 344 -16.75 11.69 -24.84
CA LYS A 344 -15.56 12.07 -25.61
C LYS A 344 -15.66 13.51 -26.11
N GLY A 345 -14.54 14.22 -26.07
CA GLY A 345 -14.43 15.62 -26.53
C GLY A 345 -14.94 16.63 -25.53
N SER A 346 -15.35 16.20 -24.30
CA SER A 346 -15.89 17.12 -23.27
C SER A 346 -15.26 16.90 -21.88
N LEU A 347 -14.13 16.18 -21.83
CA LEU A 347 -13.54 15.77 -20.55
C LEU A 347 -13.16 16.97 -19.66
N ALA A 348 -12.54 18.02 -20.22
CA ALA A 348 -12.15 19.22 -19.49
C ALA A 348 -13.37 19.98 -18.93
N GLU A 349 -14.44 20.12 -19.73
CA GLU A 349 -15.67 20.76 -19.29
C GLU A 349 -16.38 19.94 -18.21
N GLY A 350 -16.49 18.63 -18.42
CA GLY A 350 -17.08 17.70 -17.46
C GLY A 350 -16.35 17.71 -16.11
N PHE A 351 -15.02 17.70 -16.12
CA PHE A 351 -14.19 17.82 -14.94
C PHE A 351 -14.42 19.15 -14.22
N THR A 352 -14.29 20.27 -14.93
CA THR A 352 -14.50 21.61 -14.37
C THR A 352 -15.89 21.74 -13.76
N ARG A 353 -16.93 21.30 -14.45
CA ARG A 353 -18.32 21.32 -13.97
C ARG A 353 -18.51 20.49 -12.70
N SER A 354 -17.89 19.32 -12.63
CA SER A 354 -17.94 18.47 -11.43
C SER A 354 -17.29 19.14 -10.23
N LEU A 355 -16.12 19.74 -10.40
CA LEU A 355 -15.46 20.48 -9.32
C LEU A 355 -16.28 21.71 -8.88
N MET A 356 -16.82 22.49 -9.83
CA MET A 356 -17.69 23.64 -9.53
C MET A 356 -18.94 23.24 -8.76
N LYS A 357 -19.53 22.07 -9.07
CA LYS A 357 -20.70 21.55 -8.34
C LYS A 357 -20.37 21.18 -6.88
N SER A 358 -19.15 20.71 -6.63
CA SER A 358 -18.73 20.16 -5.34
C SER A 358 -18.13 21.22 -4.40
N ILE A 359 -17.67 22.36 -4.95
CA ILE A 359 -16.98 23.41 -4.20
C ILE A 359 -17.90 24.63 -4.06
N PRO A 360 -18.01 25.27 -2.86
CA PRO A 360 -18.85 26.45 -2.65
C PRO A 360 -18.56 27.59 -3.64
N GLU A 361 -19.61 28.30 -4.09
CA GLU A 361 -19.55 29.33 -5.12
C GLU A 361 -18.54 30.44 -4.82
N GLU A 362 -18.34 30.79 -3.58
CA GLU A 362 -17.38 31.80 -3.13
C GLU A 362 -15.92 31.49 -3.51
N TYR A 363 -15.61 30.20 -3.82
CA TYR A 363 -14.28 29.76 -4.25
C TYR A 363 -14.15 29.60 -5.76
N HIS A 364 -15.20 29.72 -6.56
CA HIS A 364 -15.20 29.37 -8.00
C HIS A 364 -14.14 30.13 -8.80
N VAL A 365 -13.96 31.44 -8.57
CA VAL A 365 -12.92 32.24 -9.27
C VAL A 365 -11.51 31.70 -8.97
N ARG A 366 -11.28 31.27 -7.72
CA ARG A 366 -9.99 30.68 -7.33
C ARG A 366 -9.83 29.27 -7.88
N LEU A 367 -10.93 28.53 -7.97
CA LEU A 367 -10.96 27.20 -8.57
C LEU A 367 -10.65 27.24 -10.06
N GLU A 368 -11.20 28.19 -10.82
CA GLU A 368 -10.83 28.41 -12.22
C GLU A 368 -9.34 28.72 -12.36
N SER A 369 -8.80 29.60 -11.52
CA SER A 369 -7.37 29.89 -11.48
C SER A 369 -6.55 28.63 -11.16
N PHE A 370 -7.01 27.82 -10.22
CA PHE A 370 -6.35 26.56 -9.84
C PHE A 370 -6.32 25.54 -10.98
N ILE A 371 -7.46 25.31 -11.65
CA ILE A 371 -7.58 24.41 -12.80
C ILE A 371 -6.67 24.90 -13.93
N SER A 372 -6.62 26.22 -14.18
CA SER A 372 -5.76 26.85 -15.18
C SER A 372 -4.27 26.64 -14.93
N GLN A 373 -3.83 26.55 -13.66
CA GLN A 373 -2.42 26.26 -13.34
C GLN A 373 -1.96 24.88 -13.85
N TYR A 374 -2.88 23.94 -14.00
CA TYR A 374 -2.60 22.62 -14.61
C TYR A 374 -2.75 22.67 -16.13
N GLY A 375 -3.09 23.82 -16.71
CA GLY A 375 -3.30 23.97 -18.14
C GLY A 375 -4.51 23.20 -18.68
N ILE A 376 -5.48 22.85 -17.84
CA ILE A 376 -6.72 22.18 -18.25
C ILE A 376 -7.59 23.19 -19.00
N SER A 377 -7.85 22.95 -20.27
CA SER A 377 -8.60 23.83 -21.16
C SER A 377 -9.56 23.01 -22.03
N LYS A 378 -10.70 23.61 -22.38
CA LYS A 378 -11.67 23.04 -23.31
C LYS A 378 -11.11 22.81 -24.72
N ASP A 379 -10.00 23.47 -25.05
CA ASP A 379 -9.34 23.34 -26.35
C ASP A 379 -8.35 22.16 -26.39
N ASP A 380 -8.13 21.47 -25.28
CA ASP A 380 -7.26 20.29 -25.21
C ASP A 380 -7.95 19.04 -25.76
N SER A 381 -7.15 18.12 -26.29
CA SER A 381 -7.63 16.75 -26.54
C SER A 381 -7.93 16.02 -25.21
N ASP A 382 -8.83 15.05 -25.24
CA ASP A 382 -9.13 14.25 -24.06
C ASP A 382 -7.88 13.56 -23.49
N ASP A 383 -6.99 13.02 -24.32
CA ASP A 383 -5.75 12.38 -23.87
C ASP A 383 -4.84 13.37 -23.13
N GLY A 384 -4.68 14.59 -23.65
CA GLY A 384 -3.94 15.65 -22.96
C GLY A 384 -4.60 16.08 -21.65
N THR A 385 -5.92 16.16 -21.65
CA THR A 385 -6.72 16.49 -20.46
C THR A 385 -6.63 15.41 -19.39
N CYS A 386 -6.68 14.11 -19.75
CA CYS A 386 -6.50 13.00 -18.82
C CYS A 386 -5.21 13.15 -18.00
N VAL A 387 -4.09 13.37 -18.67
CA VAL A 387 -2.78 13.54 -18.01
C VAL A 387 -2.79 14.70 -17.01
N LYS A 388 -3.39 15.83 -17.40
CA LYS A 388 -3.48 17.04 -16.56
C LYS A 388 -4.39 16.83 -15.34
N ILE A 389 -5.50 16.15 -15.52
CA ILE A 389 -6.42 15.77 -14.42
C ILE A 389 -5.72 14.81 -13.46
N LEU A 390 -5.00 13.80 -13.96
CA LEU A 390 -4.25 12.86 -13.14
C LEU A 390 -3.11 13.55 -12.38
N GLN A 391 -2.43 14.54 -12.99
CA GLN A 391 -1.43 15.33 -12.25
C GLN A 391 -2.07 16.11 -11.10
N LEU A 392 -3.18 16.79 -11.35
CA LEU A 392 -3.93 17.51 -10.32
C LEU A 392 -4.38 16.55 -9.20
N GLY A 393 -4.89 15.37 -9.56
CA GLY A 393 -5.26 14.33 -8.60
C GLY A 393 -4.07 13.81 -7.78
N THR A 394 -2.89 13.64 -8.41
CA THR A 394 -1.65 13.26 -7.72
C THR A 394 -1.30 14.28 -6.65
N ASP A 395 -1.34 15.55 -7.01
CA ASP A 395 -0.98 16.62 -6.10
C ASP A 395 -1.93 16.71 -4.90
N ILE A 396 -3.24 16.57 -5.11
CA ILE A 396 -4.24 16.64 -4.04
C ILE A 396 -4.23 15.38 -3.16
N LYS A 397 -4.24 14.19 -3.78
CA LYS A 397 -4.47 12.93 -3.04
C LYS A 397 -3.20 12.31 -2.47
N TYR A 398 -2.05 12.52 -3.10
CA TYR A 398 -0.82 11.85 -2.69
C TYR A 398 0.22 12.81 -2.14
N PHE A 399 0.59 13.85 -2.88
CA PHE A 399 1.58 14.81 -2.41
C PHE A 399 1.09 15.59 -1.18
N ALA A 400 -0.07 16.27 -1.28
CA ALA A 400 -0.60 17.10 -0.20
C ALA A 400 -0.91 16.29 1.06
N THR A 401 -1.40 15.05 0.91
CA THR A 401 -1.69 14.19 2.05
C THR A 401 -0.42 13.74 2.75
N SER A 402 0.61 13.32 1.99
CA SER A 402 1.91 12.90 2.54
C SER A 402 2.60 14.06 3.29
N GLU A 403 2.59 15.27 2.70
CA GLU A 403 3.12 16.48 3.34
C GLU A 403 2.37 16.82 4.64
N GLN A 404 1.03 16.69 4.66
CA GLN A 404 0.25 16.96 5.87
C GLN A 404 0.49 15.93 6.97
N TYR A 405 0.60 14.64 6.61
CA TYR A 405 1.00 13.62 7.57
C TYR A 405 2.37 13.93 8.16
N ALA A 406 3.38 14.22 7.34
CA ALA A 406 4.71 14.61 7.82
C ALA A 406 4.68 15.88 8.67
N THR A 407 3.81 16.84 8.34
CA THR A 407 3.67 18.13 9.07
C THR A 407 3.08 17.94 10.46
N PHE A 408 2.05 17.08 10.59
CA PHE A 408 1.30 16.93 11.85
C PHE A 408 1.64 15.65 12.61
N TRP A 409 2.57 14.82 12.10
CA TRP A 409 2.97 13.61 12.78
C TRP A 409 3.53 13.94 14.18
N PRO A 410 3.04 13.30 15.26
CA PRO A 410 3.42 13.74 16.62
C PRO A 410 4.81 13.26 17.07
N ALA A 411 5.52 12.48 16.24
CA ALA A 411 6.87 11.99 16.47
C ALA A 411 7.78 12.43 15.30
N GLN A 412 8.99 11.89 15.19
CA GLN A 412 9.89 12.17 14.08
C GLN A 412 9.28 11.73 12.74
N ALA A 413 9.39 12.59 11.73
CA ALA A 413 8.90 12.34 10.39
C ALA A 413 9.94 12.64 9.32
N TRP A 414 9.94 11.86 8.25
CA TRP A 414 10.77 12.04 7.05
C TRP A 414 9.87 12.01 5.83
N LEU A 415 9.89 13.10 5.05
CA LEU A 415 9.14 13.21 3.81
C LEU A 415 10.04 12.90 2.62
N TYR A 416 9.59 12.04 1.69
CA TYR A 416 10.25 11.82 0.41
C TYR A 416 9.30 12.12 -0.76
N TYR A 417 9.92 12.35 -1.93
CA TYR A 417 9.24 12.49 -3.20
C TYR A 417 10.00 11.70 -4.26
N PHE A 418 9.31 10.74 -4.89
CA PHE A 418 9.91 9.89 -5.91
C PHE A 418 9.55 10.43 -7.29
N ASN A 419 10.54 11.01 -7.97
CA ASN A 419 10.41 11.71 -9.24
C ASN A 419 11.40 11.15 -10.29
N GLU A 420 11.67 9.84 -10.25
CA GLU A 420 12.50 9.19 -11.26
C GLU A 420 11.67 8.93 -12.52
N SER A 421 12.22 9.28 -13.67
CA SER A 421 11.56 9.03 -14.95
C SER A 421 11.44 7.53 -15.23
N ASN A 422 10.24 7.07 -15.57
CA ASN A 422 10.04 5.68 -16.02
C ASN A 422 10.78 5.46 -17.35
N PRO A 423 11.78 4.55 -17.39
CA PRO A 423 12.57 4.34 -18.61
C PRO A 423 11.89 3.42 -19.63
N TRP A 424 10.88 2.66 -19.20
CA TRP A 424 10.29 1.58 -19.99
C TRP A 424 9.20 2.09 -20.93
N GLU A 425 9.04 1.42 -22.06
CA GLU A 425 8.01 1.76 -23.05
C GLU A 425 6.60 1.53 -22.49
N GLY A 426 5.71 2.47 -22.76
CA GLY A 426 4.32 2.44 -22.35
C GLY A 426 3.72 3.85 -22.24
N PRO A 427 2.43 3.96 -21.87
CA PRO A 427 1.71 5.25 -21.84
C PRO A 427 2.27 6.24 -20.82
N HIS A 428 2.99 5.77 -19.79
CA HIS A 428 3.54 6.59 -18.71
C HIS A 428 5.07 6.71 -18.78
N LYS A 429 5.69 6.43 -19.93
CA LYS A 429 7.14 6.62 -20.12
C LYS A 429 7.55 8.04 -19.78
N GLY A 430 8.61 8.18 -19.01
CA GLY A 430 9.10 9.48 -18.55
C GLY A 430 8.38 10.04 -17.32
N ARG A 431 7.31 9.38 -16.83
CA ARG A 431 6.58 9.77 -15.62
C ARG A 431 6.90 8.82 -14.48
N SER A 432 6.87 9.33 -13.26
CA SER A 432 7.00 8.49 -12.07
C SER A 432 5.62 7.98 -11.65
N ALA A 433 5.12 6.97 -12.36
CA ALA A 433 3.80 6.38 -12.12
C ALA A 433 3.73 5.66 -10.77
N HIS A 434 2.51 5.47 -10.27
CA HIS A 434 2.24 4.66 -9.07
C HIS A 434 2.94 3.30 -9.14
N CYS A 435 3.54 2.81 -8.07
CA CYS A 435 4.37 1.60 -7.97
C CYS A 435 5.77 1.69 -8.62
N LEU A 436 6.15 2.78 -9.30
CA LEU A 436 7.50 2.87 -9.84
C LEU A 436 8.56 2.91 -8.72
N ASP A 437 8.27 3.55 -7.60
CA ASP A 437 9.12 3.57 -6.42
C ASP A 437 9.42 2.16 -5.88
N ILE A 438 8.45 1.25 -5.92
CA ILE A 438 8.62 -0.17 -5.55
C ILE A 438 9.61 -0.88 -6.50
N ALA A 439 9.50 -0.63 -7.80
CA ALA A 439 10.41 -1.22 -8.78
C ALA A 439 11.88 -0.84 -8.52
N TYR A 440 12.09 0.38 -8.00
CA TYR A 440 13.42 0.88 -7.62
C TYR A 440 13.84 0.40 -6.22
N LEU A 441 12.93 0.38 -5.25
CA LEU A 441 13.22 0.04 -3.85
C LEU A 441 13.72 -1.40 -3.67
N PHE A 442 13.00 -2.37 -4.21
CA PHE A 442 13.33 -3.78 -4.02
C PHE A 442 14.47 -4.29 -4.91
N LEU A 443 14.98 -3.46 -5.83
CA LEU A 443 16.14 -3.73 -6.70
C LEU A 443 15.93 -4.87 -7.71
N ASN A 444 14.74 -5.41 -7.85
CA ASN A 444 14.42 -6.54 -8.74
C ASN A 444 14.51 -6.15 -10.23
N TYR A 445 14.46 -4.86 -10.55
CA TYR A 445 14.56 -4.33 -11.91
C TYR A 445 15.97 -3.86 -12.30
N ASN A 446 16.98 -4.01 -11.43
CA ASN A 446 18.35 -3.54 -11.68
C ASN A 446 18.95 -4.08 -13.00
N GLY A 447 18.57 -5.28 -13.42
CA GLY A 447 18.98 -5.85 -14.72
C GLY A 447 18.49 -5.07 -15.94
N PHE A 448 17.45 -4.25 -15.79
CA PHE A 448 16.82 -3.46 -16.86
C PHE A 448 17.08 -1.96 -16.73
N MET A 449 17.89 -1.53 -15.77
CA MET A 449 18.22 -0.15 -15.47
C MET A 449 19.63 0.21 -15.95
N ASN A 450 19.81 1.46 -16.38
CA ASN A 450 21.14 2.02 -16.60
C ASN A 450 21.83 2.37 -15.25
N ASP A 451 23.12 2.74 -15.29
CA ASP A 451 23.90 3.01 -14.09
C ASP A 451 23.38 4.20 -13.27
N SER A 452 22.78 5.19 -13.90
CA SER A 452 22.20 6.33 -13.22
C SER A 452 20.93 5.94 -12.44
N GLN A 453 20.05 5.16 -13.07
CA GLN A 453 18.85 4.62 -12.44
C GLN A 453 19.17 3.68 -11.27
N LYS A 454 20.20 2.81 -11.43
CA LYS A 454 20.72 1.97 -10.35
C LYS A 454 21.21 2.78 -9.16
N LYS A 455 21.82 3.96 -9.40
CA LYS A 455 22.22 4.86 -8.31
C LYS A 455 21.02 5.41 -7.55
N THR A 456 19.95 5.79 -8.23
CA THR A 456 18.69 6.19 -7.59
C THR A 456 18.08 5.04 -6.80
N ALA A 457 17.99 3.85 -7.40
CA ALA A 457 17.47 2.64 -6.74
C ALA A 457 18.26 2.29 -5.46
N THR A 458 19.60 2.24 -5.56
CA THR A 458 20.46 1.94 -4.39
C THR A 458 20.43 3.03 -3.35
N ALA A 459 20.24 4.30 -3.72
CA ALA A 459 20.08 5.38 -2.76
C ALA A 459 18.78 5.24 -1.98
N PHE A 460 17.66 4.93 -2.66
CA PHE A 460 16.37 4.71 -2.01
C PHE A 460 16.40 3.49 -1.09
N ALA A 461 16.90 2.35 -1.58
CA ALA A 461 17.07 1.15 -0.77
C ALA A 461 17.96 1.39 0.47
N ARG A 462 19.08 2.13 0.32
CA ARG A 462 19.96 2.48 1.44
C ARG A 462 19.26 3.32 2.49
N ASP A 463 18.48 4.33 2.08
CA ASP A 463 17.76 5.20 3.00
C ASP A 463 16.70 4.41 3.78
N VAL A 464 15.96 3.50 3.13
CA VAL A 464 15.00 2.59 3.77
C VAL A 464 15.70 1.63 4.74
N ILE A 465 16.83 1.03 4.35
CA ILE A 465 17.63 0.16 5.23
C ILE A 465 18.14 0.94 6.44
N SER A 466 18.69 2.15 6.26
CA SER A 466 19.17 2.99 7.37
C SER A 466 18.04 3.35 8.33
N PHE A 467 16.85 3.71 7.80
CA PHE A 467 15.67 3.94 8.62
C PHE A 467 15.23 2.68 9.40
N THR A 468 15.29 1.52 8.77
CA THR A 468 15.00 0.22 9.42
C THR A 468 15.99 -0.09 10.55
N HIS A 469 17.25 0.35 10.42
CA HIS A 469 18.25 0.30 11.50
C HIS A 469 18.02 1.33 12.62
N GLY A 470 17.09 2.27 12.45
CA GLY A 470 16.81 3.35 13.41
C GLY A 470 17.71 4.57 13.23
N GLU A 471 18.41 4.67 12.13
CA GLU A 471 19.20 5.83 11.76
C GLU A 471 18.34 6.85 11.00
N ALA A 472 18.61 8.14 11.17
CA ALA A 472 18.00 9.19 10.38
C ALA A 472 18.54 9.11 8.93
N PRO A 473 17.70 8.81 7.92
CA PRO A 473 18.19 8.68 6.54
C PRO A 473 18.56 10.03 5.91
N TRP A 474 17.97 11.12 6.40
CA TRP A 474 18.31 12.53 6.10
C TRP A 474 17.85 13.43 7.26
N ALA A 475 17.86 14.76 7.08
CA ALA A 475 17.39 15.69 8.09
C ALA A 475 15.89 15.54 8.34
N GLU A 476 15.47 15.39 9.58
CA GLU A 476 14.08 15.22 10.01
C GLU A 476 13.21 16.40 9.56
N PHE A 477 11.95 16.11 9.15
CA PHE A 477 11.10 17.07 8.44
C PHE A 477 10.67 18.25 9.31
N HIS A 478 10.28 18.06 10.59
CA HIS A 478 9.82 19.16 11.45
C HIS A 478 10.91 20.22 11.67
N ALA A 479 12.16 19.76 11.84
CA ALA A 479 13.29 20.64 12.10
C ALA A 479 13.81 21.31 10.82
N SER A 480 13.83 20.57 9.70
CA SER A 480 14.50 21.02 8.47
C SER A 480 13.56 21.57 7.41
N LYS A 481 12.29 21.14 7.41
CA LYS A 481 11.32 21.32 6.31
C LYS A 481 11.83 20.82 4.96
N LYS A 482 12.75 19.83 4.97
CA LYS A 482 13.38 19.28 3.77
C LYS A 482 12.77 17.95 3.38
N THR A 483 12.65 17.76 2.08
CA THR A 483 12.13 16.56 1.44
C THR A 483 13.25 15.84 0.70
N ARG A 484 13.34 14.53 0.83
CA ARG A 484 14.23 13.69 0.04
C ARG A 484 13.64 13.49 -1.34
N VAL A 485 14.39 13.80 -2.39
CA VAL A 485 13.94 13.61 -3.78
C VAL A 485 14.78 12.53 -4.42
N TYR A 486 14.10 11.57 -5.03
CA TYR A 486 14.72 10.51 -5.83
C TYR A 486 14.38 10.74 -7.30
N GLY A 487 15.41 10.98 -8.15
CA GLY A 487 15.27 11.26 -9.58
C GLY A 487 15.47 12.72 -9.94
N ALA A 488 15.30 13.05 -11.23
CA ALA A 488 15.56 14.37 -11.79
C ALA A 488 14.30 15.25 -11.77
N ASN A 489 14.46 16.52 -11.40
CA ASN A 489 13.44 17.55 -11.55
C ASN A 489 13.25 17.93 -13.04
N GLY A 490 12.51 17.12 -13.81
CA GLY A 490 11.98 17.49 -15.11
C GLY A 490 12.96 17.76 -16.27
N ASN A 491 14.26 17.88 -16.02
CA ASN A 491 15.26 18.26 -17.04
C ASN A 491 16.17 17.11 -17.52
N GLY A 492 15.90 15.87 -17.15
CA GLY A 492 16.56 14.69 -17.72
C GLY A 492 18.05 14.50 -17.40
N GLU A 493 18.68 15.37 -16.63
CA GLU A 493 20.14 15.39 -16.55
C GLU A 493 20.77 14.77 -15.31
N LEU A 494 20.08 14.51 -14.21
CA LEU A 494 20.72 13.93 -13.03
C LEU A 494 19.78 13.05 -12.22
N HIS A 495 19.80 11.77 -12.48
CA HIS A 495 19.27 10.72 -11.61
C HIS A 495 20.10 10.63 -10.33
N ARG A 496 19.74 11.31 -9.28
CA ARG A 496 20.37 11.22 -7.96
C ARG A 496 19.42 11.64 -6.86
N ALA A 497 19.60 11.03 -5.71
CA ALA A 497 18.93 11.47 -4.51
C ALA A 497 19.46 12.84 -4.07
N THR A 498 18.58 13.81 -3.94
CA THR A 498 18.87 15.16 -3.46
C THR A 498 17.99 15.51 -2.28
N VAL A 499 18.22 16.64 -1.63
CA VAL A 499 17.38 17.15 -0.55
C VAL A 499 16.94 18.56 -0.93
N GLY A 500 15.62 18.78 -1.01
CA GLY A 500 14.98 20.06 -1.31
C GLY A 500 13.86 20.37 -0.33
N THR A 501 13.16 21.47 -0.52
CA THR A 501 11.91 21.78 0.19
C THR A 501 10.71 21.21 -0.61
N PRO A 502 9.52 21.00 0.03
CA PRO A 502 8.32 20.60 -0.71
C PRO A 502 7.93 21.56 -1.84
N TYR A 503 8.25 22.86 -1.69
CA TYR A 503 7.97 23.87 -2.72
C TYR A 503 8.92 23.82 -3.93
N GLU A 504 10.11 23.25 -3.76
CA GLU A 504 11.10 23.12 -4.83
C GLU A 504 10.91 21.84 -5.65
N VAL A 505 10.24 20.84 -5.08
CA VAL A 505 10.18 19.49 -5.66
C VAL A 505 8.79 18.99 -5.97
N GLY A 506 7.75 19.61 -5.41
CA GLY A 506 6.34 19.30 -5.63
C GLY A 506 5.62 20.37 -6.46
N PRO A 507 4.30 20.49 -6.31
CA PRO A 507 3.50 21.52 -6.98
C PRO A 507 4.02 22.93 -6.69
N SER A 508 3.87 23.83 -7.68
CA SER A 508 4.36 25.20 -7.58
C SER A 508 3.82 25.93 -6.35
N TYR A 509 4.51 26.98 -5.93
CA TYR A 509 4.06 27.84 -4.82
C TYR A 509 2.66 28.42 -5.08
N GLU A 510 2.37 28.82 -6.32
CA GLU A 510 1.07 29.35 -6.73
C GLU A 510 -0.05 28.31 -6.56
N VAL A 511 0.19 27.06 -6.96
CA VAL A 511 -0.75 25.95 -6.77
C VAL A 511 -1.01 25.73 -5.27
N GLN A 512 0.03 25.66 -4.46
CA GLN A 512 -0.09 25.43 -3.01
C GLN A 512 -0.77 26.62 -2.29
N ALA A 513 -0.54 27.86 -2.76
CA ALA A 513 -1.24 29.03 -2.25
C ALA A 513 -2.74 29.00 -2.57
N LEU A 514 -3.12 28.50 -3.76
CA LEU A 514 -4.53 28.30 -4.13
C LEU A 514 -5.17 27.19 -3.30
N TRP A 515 -4.48 26.09 -3.01
CA TRP A 515 -4.97 25.04 -2.09
C TRP A 515 -5.39 25.63 -0.74
N SER A 516 -4.52 26.45 -0.17
CA SER A 516 -4.80 27.07 1.14
C SER A 516 -6.00 28.03 1.11
N ARG A 517 -6.26 28.66 -0.04
CA ARG A 517 -7.34 29.65 -0.21
C ARG A 517 -8.68 29.02 -0.59
N ILE A 518 -8.70 27.85 -1.26
CA ILE A 518 -9.92 27.09 -1.59
C ILE A 518 -10.27 26.18 -0.42
N GLY A 519 -9.27 25.68 0.28
CA GLY A 519 -9.38 24.67 1.33
C GLY A 519 -9.04 23.28 0.79
N ARG A 520 -8.09 22.62 1.44
CA ARG A 520 -7.64 21.26 1.05
C ARG A 520 -8.78 20.24 1.13
N ASP A 521 -9.65 20.36 2.13
CA ASP A 521 -10.83 19.49 2.28
C ASP A 521 -11.81 19.64 1.12
N ASN A 522 -12.09 20.87 0.70
CA ASN A 522 -12.96 21.15 -0.45
C ASN A 522 -12.41 20.48 -1.73
N LEU A 523 -11.11 20.63 -2.00
CA LEU A 523 -10.47 20.04 -3.17
C LEU A 523 -10.45 18.52 -3.12
N ALA A 524 -10.15 17.93 -1.95
CA ALA A 524 -10.15 16.47 -1.78
C ALA A 524 -11.55 15.88 -1.96
N GLN A 525 -12.58 16.49 -1.36
CA GLN A 525 -13.97 16.07 -1.50
C GLN A 525 -14.45 16.21 -2.95
N ALA A 526 -14.09 17.30 -3.63
CA ALA A 526 -14.42 17.49 -5.05
C ALA A 526 -13.74 16.45 -5.95
N TRP A 527 -12.49 16.10 -5.66
CA TRP A 527 -11.82 15.00 -6.34
C TRP A 527 -12.51 13.66 -6.07
N ASP A 528 -12.84 13.36 -4.81
CA ASP A 528 -13.49 12.10 -4.44
C ASP A 528 -14.88 11.99 -5.10
N ALA A 529 -15.66 13.08 -5.16
CA ALA A 529 -16.93 13.13 -5.89
C ALA A 529 -16.73 12.90 -7.39
N TYR A 530 -15.72 13.52 -8.01
CA TYR A 530 -15.41 13.30 -9.42
C TYR A 530 -14.97 11.86 -9.69
N SER A 531 -14.15 11.27 -8.84
CA SER A 531 -13.63 9.91 -9.01
C SER A 531 -14.69 8.84 -8.71
N ALA A 532 -15.64 9.12 -7.81
CA ALA A 532 -16.79 8.24 -7.54
C ALA A 532 -17.89 8.29 -8.61
N ARG A 533 -17.78 9.18 -9.62
CA ARG A 533 -18.80 9.40 -10.68
C ARG A 533 -20.17 9.88 -10.16
N SER A 534 -20.19 10.57 -9.02
CA SER A 534 -21.40 11.14 -8.41
C SER A 534 -21.74 12.53 -8.95
#